data_7a7431a2bef00e7100d37debfc4ed29a
#
_entry.id   7a7431a2bef00e7100d37debfc4ed29a
#
_cell.length_a   1.000
_cell.length_b   1.000
_cell.length_c   1.000
_cell.angle_alpha   90.00
_cell.angle_beta   90.00
_cell.angle_gamma   90.00
#
_symmetry.space_group_name_H-M   'P 1'
#
loop_
_entity.id
_entity.type
_entity.pdbx_description
1 polymer ?
#
loop_
_entity_poly.entity_id
_entity_poly.type
_entity_poly.pdbx_seq_one_letter_code
_entity_poly.pdbx_strand_id
1 'polypeptide(L)'
;MCIRDRVTQTADGVELDGTGLILRGNSIKEHLKGCDRAALIAVTLSEGIDRMLRIMQTLDLAKAVVSDSLASAAIEQVCDKLEAIIKEELPEYNQTFRFGIGYGDLPLSQQGEFLKVLNAPKLIGLNVGKTDMMVPTKSVTAVIGLTTGEVSAKNKGCMSCNLKGTCSFRESGGHCNG
;
A
#
# COMPACT_ATOMS: atom_id res chain seq x y z
N MET A 1 4.51 -4.44 -9.91
CA MET A 1 4.25 -5.89 -9.65
C MET A 1 2.85 -6.05 -9.13
N CYS A 2 2.07 -6.96 -9.67
CA CYS A 2 0.67 -7.15 -9.31
C CYS A 2 0.26 -8.63 -9.43
N ILE A 3 -0.49 -9.13 -8.45
CA ILE A 3 -1.20 -10.42 -8.47
C ILE A 3 -2.67 -10.13 -8.19
N ARG A 4 -3.58 -10.86 -8.86
CA ARG A 4 -5.03 -10.65 -8.75
C ARG A 4 -5.71 -11.99 -8.50
N ASP A 5 -6.15 -12.21 -7.27
CA ASP A 5 -6.75 -13.46 -6.83
C ASP A 5 -8.10 -13.26 -6.16
N ARG A 6 -8.86 -14.36 -6.06
CA ARG A 6 -10.13 -14.39 -5.35
C ARG A 6 -9.92 -14.15 -3.86
N VAL A 7 -10.90 -13.49 -3.25
CA VAL A 7 -10.91 -13.14 -1.83
C VAL A 7 -11.84 -14.07 -1.07
N THR A 8 -11.33 -14.71 -0.02
CA THR A 8 -12.12 -15.51 0.90
C THR A 8 -12.03 -14.94 2.32
N GLN A 9 -13.17 -14.57 2.89
CA GLN A 9 -13.24 -14.06 4.26
C GLN A 9 -13.04 -15.21 5.25
N THR A 10 -12.12 -15.03 6.21
CA THR A 10 -11.84 -15.98 7.30
C THR A 10 -12.19 -15.40 8.66
N ALA A 11 -12.11 -16.21 9.73
CA ALA A 11 -12.35 -15.72 11.10
C ALA A 11 -11.39 -14.57 11.44
N ASP A 12 -10.10 -14.72 11.13
CA ASP A 12 -9.02 -13.85 11.59
C ASP A 12 -8.57 -12.82 10.55
N GLY A 13 -9.12 -12.86 9.33
CA GLY A 13 -8.65 -11.97 8.26
C GLY A 13 -9.26 -12.31 6.90
N VAL A 14 -8.45 -12.16 5.86
CA VAL A 14 -8.82 -12.43 4.47
C VAL A 14 -7.74 -13.31 3.85
N GLU A 15 -8.14 -14.43 3.30
CA GLU A 15 -7.28 -15.31 2.52
C GLU A 15 -7.36 -14.93 1.04
N LEU A 16 -6.22 -14.98 0.38
CA LEU A 16 -6.12 -14.82 -1.07
C LEU A 16 -5.88 -16.18 -1.69
N ASP A 17 -6.88 -16.67 -2.39
CA ASP A 17 -6.91 -18.02 -2.96
C ASP A 17 -5.67 -18.26 -3.84
N GLY A 18 -5.05 -19.44 -3.70
CA GLY A 18 -3.89 -19.83 -4.48
C GLY A 18 -2.54 -19.24 -4.04
N THR A 19 -2.54 -18.29 -3.11
CA THR A 19 -1.29 -17.66 -2.63
C THR A 19 -0.83 -18.20 -1.27
N GLY A 20 -1.73 -18.77 -0.48
CA GLY A 20 -1.51 -19.13 0.93
C GLY A 20 -1.33 -17.92 1.86
N LEU A 21 -1.56 -16.71 1.36
CA LEU A 21 -1.45 -15.48 2.15
C LEU A 21 -2.77 -15.19 2.87
N ILE A 22 -2.68 -15.07 4.19
CA ILE A 22 -3.80 -14.61 5.03
C ILE A 22 -3.46 -13.23 5.58
N LEU A 23 -4.15 -12.21 5.11
CA LEU A 23 -4.05 -10.85 5.63
C LEU A 23 -4.90 -10.75 6.90
N ARG A 24 -4.25 -10.55 8.06
CA ARG A 24 -4.91 -10.56 9.37
C ARG A 24 -5.34 -9.16 9.78
N GLY A 25 -6.56 -9.04 10.27
CA GLY A 25 -7.11 -7.80 10.81
C GLY A 25 -8.55 -7.54 10.38
N ASN A 26 -9.27 -6.79 11.20
CA ASN A 26 -10.65 -6.40 10.90
C ASN A 26 -10.72 -5.29 9.85
N SER A 27 -9.74 -4.39 9.85
CA SER A 27 -9.69 -3.28 8.89
C SER A 27 -9.59 -3.77 7.46
N ILE A 28 -8.76 -4.79 7.19
CA ILE A 28 -8.64 -5.38 5.85
C ILE A 28 -9.90 -6.20 5.48
N LYS A 29 -10.53 -6.87 6.46
CA LYS A 29 -11.81 -7.57 6.24
C LYS A 29 -12.90 -6.60 5.80
N GLU A 30 -13.03 -5.49 6.50
CA GLU A 30 -13.99 -4.45 6.14
C GLU A 30 -13.66 -3.77 4.81
N HIS A 31 -12.36 -3.58 4.53
CA HIS A 31 -11.91 -3.00 3.27
C HIS A 31 -12.27 -3.88 2.06
N LEU A 32 -12.10 -5.19 2.18
CA LEU A 32 -12.39 -6.16 1.12
C LEU A 32 -13.80 -6.75 1.19
N LYS A 33 -14.66 -6.21 2.04
CA LYS A 33 -16.06 -6.67 2.15
C LYS A 33 -16.83 -6.39 0.86
N GLY A 34 -17.38 -7.44 0.28
CA GLY A 34 -18.11 -7.37 -0.99
C GLY A 34 -17.19 -7.30 -2.22
N CYS A 35 -15.88 -7.49 -2.05
CA CYS A 35 -14.97 -7.67 -3.17
C CYS A 35 -14.90 -9.14 -3.58
N ASP A 36 -14.92 -9.39 -4.89
CA ASP A 36 -14.80 -10.74 -5.46
C ASP A 36 -13.34 -11.17 -5.55
N ARG A 37 -12.47 -10.19 -5.80
CA ARG A 37 -11.02 -10.36 -5.95
C ARG A 37 -10.25 -9.25 -5.23
N ALA A 38 -8.95 -9.46 -5.06
CA ALA A 38 -8.03 -8.40 -4.65
C ALA A 38 -6.80 -8.40 -5.55
N ALA A 39 -6.32 -7.19 -5.84
CA ALA A 39 -5.03 -6.98 -6.46
C ALA A 39 -4.00 -6.65 -5.38
N LEU A 40 -2.94 -7.47 -5.30
CA LEU A 40 -1.77 -7.19 -4.50
C LEU A 40 -0.77 -6.42 -5.35
N ILE A 41 -0.35 -5.27 -4.90
CA ILE A 41 0.62 -4.44 -5.62
C ILE A 41 1.88 -4.19 -4.80
N ALA A 42 3.02 -4.12 -5.48
CA ALA A 42 4.28 -3.66 -4.93
C ALA A 42 4.99 -2.82 -5.98
N VAL A 43 5.39 -1.63 -5.61
CA VAL A 43 6.12 -0.66 -6.46
C VAL A 43 7.31 -0.10 -5.70
N THR A 44 8.36 0.27 -6.43
CA THR A 44 9.58 0.87 -5.87
C THR A 44 10.20 1.82 -6.88
N LEU A 45 10.83 2.89 -6.39
CA LEU A 45 11.68 3.76 -7.20
C LEU A 45 13.13 3.25 -7.28
N SER A 46 13.40 2.06 -6.74
CA SER A 46 14.69 1.39 -6.72
C SER A 46 15.73 2.00 -5.77
N GLU A 47 16.81 1.25 -5.55
CA GLU A 47 17.95 1.65 -4.71
C GLU A 47 18.66 2.91 -5.19
N GLY A 48 18.59 3.21 -6.49
CA GLY A 48 19.22 4.42 -7.07
C GLY A 48 18.71 5.71 -6.43
N ILE A 49 17.40 5.79 -6.16
CA ILE A 49 16.79 6.95 -5.49
C ILE A 49 17.23 7.04 -4.03
N ASP A 50 17.25 5.93 -3.30
CA ASP A 50 17.74 5.91 -1.92
C ASP A 50 19.20 6.36 -1.81
N ARG A 51 20.04 5.92 -2.73
CA ARG A 51 21.45 6.35 -2.81
C ARG A 51 21.56 7.85 -3.09
N MET A 52 20.79 8.35 -4.05
CA MET A 52 20.78 9.78 -4.39
C MET A 52 20.35 10.62 -3.19
N LEU A 53 19.28 10.24 -2.50
CA LEU A 53 18.79 10.95 -1.32
C LEU A 53 19.82 10.98 -0.19
N ARG A 54 20.52 9.85 0.08
CA ARG A 54 21.60 9.80 1.07
C ARG A 54 22.77 10.72 0.73
N ILE A 55 23.16 10.77 -0.54
CA ILE A 55 24.22 11.69 -0.98
C ILE A 55 23.79 13.15 -0.79
N MET A 56 22.56 13.49 -1.15
CA MET A 56 22.04 14.85 -0.98
C MET A 56 21.96 15.27 0.49
N GLN A 57 21.61 14.35 1.39
CA GLN A 57 21.61 14.62 2.83
C GLN A 57 22.96 15.03 3.40
N THR A 58 24.07 14.60 2.77
CA THR A 58 25.43 14.99 3.19
C THR A 58 25.93 16.25 2.52
N LEU A 59 25.43 16.58 1.34
CA LEU A 59 25.93 17.71 0.54
C LEU A 59 25.08 18.98 0.70
N ASP A 60 23.77 18.86 0.74
CA ASP A 60 22.83 19.98 0.75
C ASP A 60 21.47 19.53 1.34
N LEU A 61 21.26 19.84 2.59
CA LEU A 61 20.07 19.43 3.33
C LEU A 61 18.78 20.01 2.73
N ALA A 62 18.80 21.23 2.20
CA ALA A 62 17.63 21.86 1.60
C ALA A 62 17.22 21.11 0.32
N LYS A 63 18.19 20.78 -0.53
CA LYS A 63 17.94 19.95 -1.72
C LYS A 63 17.49 18.55 -1.34
N ALA A 64 18.03 17.97 -0.26
CA ALA A 64 17.63 16.65 0.21
C ALA A 64 16.14 16.61 0.55
N VAL A 65 15.62 17.61 1.30
CA VAL A 65 14.21 17.70 1.68
C VAL A 65 13.30 17.80 0.44
N VAL A 66 13.66 18.68 -0.50
CA VAL A 66 12.90 18.83 -1.76
C VAL A 66 12.92 17.53 -2.57
N SER A 67 14.10 16.90 -2.71
CA SER A 67 14.25 15.65 -3.47
C SER A 67 13.49 14.50 -2.82
N ASP A 68 13.45 14.43 -1.49
CA ASP A 68 12.67 13.44 -0.75
C ASP A 68 11.16 13.60 -1.02
N SER A 69 10.67 14.84 -1.00
CA SER A 69 9.27 15.17 -1.30
C SER A 69 8.92 14.83 -2.75
N LEU A 70 9.80 15.13 -3.70
CA LEU A 70 9.61 14.77 -5.10
C LEU A 70 9.60 13.26 -5.31
N ALA A 71 10.48 12.52 -4.63
CA ALA A 71 10.50 11.06 -4.69
C ALA A 71 9.21 10.46 -4.09
N SER A 72 8.66 11.05 -3.02
CA SER A 72 7.37 10.65 -2.47
C SER A 72 6.23 10.88 -3.45
N ALA A 73 6.17 12.04 -4.11
CA ALA A 73 5.18 12.31 -5.14
C ALA A 73 5.34 11.37 -6.35
N ALA A 74 6.57 11.05 -6.74
CA ALA A 74 6.83 10.16 -7.87
C ALA A 74 6.36 8.73 -7.61
N ILE A 75 6.57 8.17 -6.41
CA ILE A 75 6.09 6.81 -6.09
C ILE A 75 4.57 6.74 -6.10
N GLU A 76 3.86 7.77 -5.61
CA GLU A 76 2.41 7.84 -5.68
C GLU A 76 1.91 7.85 -7.15
N GLN A 77 2.55 8.61 -8.02
CA GLN A 77 2.21 8.59 -9.46
C GLN A 77 2.43 7.22 -10.11
N VAL A 78 3.45 6.47 -9.69
CA VAL A 78 3.65 5.09 -10.16
C VAL A 78 2.51 4.19 -9.68
N CYS A 79 2.05 4.37 -8.45
CA CYS A 79 0.88 3.66 -7.93
C CYS A 79 -0.38 3.98 -8.73
N ASP A 80 -0.63 5.26 -9.01
CA ASP A 80 -1.80 5.71 -9.78
C ASP A 80 -1.79 5.12 -11.21
N LYS A 81 -0.63 5.09 -11.87
CA LYS A 81 -0.48 4.44 -13.18
C LYS A 81 -0.76 2.95 -13.11
N LEU A 82 -0.32 2.26 -12.06
CA LEU A 82 -0.58 0.84 -11.89
C LEU A 82 -2.07 0.56 -11.67
N GLU A 83 -2.77 1.40 -10.89
CA GLU A 83 -4.23 1.32 -10.75
C GLU A 83 -4.95 1.53 -12.09
N ALA A 84 -4.51 2.49 -12.89
CA ALA A 84 -5.06 2.71 -14.22
C ALA A 84 -4.88 1.47 -15.12
N ILE A 85 -3.71 0.85 -15.12
CA ILE A 85 -3.44 -0.39 -15.85
C ILE A 85 -4.36 -1.53 -15.39
N ILE A 86 -4.53 -1.69 -14.06
CA ILE A 86 -5.45 -2.69 -13.52
C ILE A 86 -6.88 -2.43 -13.99
N LYS A 87 -7.30 -1.18 -14.05
CA LYS A 87 -8.63 -0.79 -14.54
C LYS A 87 -8.82 -1.07 -16.04
N GLU A 88 -7.78 -0.83 -16.83
CA GLU A 88 -7.80 -1.14 -18.27
C GLU A 88 -7.84 -2.64 -18.56
N GLU A 89 -7.12 -3.44 -17.77
CA GLU A 89 -7.07 -4.90 -17.91
C GLU A 89 -8.32 -5.61 -17.36
N LEU A 90 -9.01 -4.99 -16.41
CA LEU A 90 -10.21 -5.51 -15.74
C LEU A 90 -11.33 -4.46 -15.72
N PRO A 91 -11.86 -4.06 -16.88
CA PRO A 91 -12.83 -2.98 -16.99
C PRO A 91 -14.15 -3.26 -16.30
N GLU A 92 -14.51 -4.54 -16.14
CA GLU A 92 -15.72 -5.01 -15.46
C GLU A 92 -15.66 -4.83 -13.93
N TYR A 93 -14.46 -4.64 -13.35
CA TYR A 93 -14.30 -4.45 -11.91
C TYR A 93 -14.17 -2.97 -11.52
N ASN A 94 -14.85 -2.61 -10.45
CA ASN A 94 -14.60 -1.39 -9.70
C ASN A 94 -13.51 -1.65 -8.65
N GLN A 95 -12.65 -0.65 -8.44
CA GLN A 95 -11.52 -0.74 -7.52
C GLN A 95 -11.79 0.01 -6.22
N THR A 96 -11.42 -0.58 -5.08
CA THR A 96 -11.33 0.16 -3.83
C THR A 96 -10.06 1.04 -3.82
N PHE A 97 -9.89 1.90 -2.82
CA PHE A 97 -8.63 2.59 -2.62
C PHE A 97 -7.51 1.63 -2.19
N ARG A 98 -6.25 2.04 -2.35
CA ARG A 98 -5.06 1.31 -1.88
C ARG A 98 -5.09 1.17 -0.35
N PHE A 99 -5.04 -0.06 0.15
CA PHE A 99 -4.92 -0.36 1.58
C PHE A 99 -3.52 -0.90 1.86
N GLY A 100 -2.67 -0.09 2.49
CA GLY A 100 -1.27 -0.44 2.76
C GLY A 100 -1.11 -1.48 3.88
N ILE A 101 -0.06 -2.29 3.80
CA ILE A 101 0.36 -3.15 4.92
C ILE A 101 0.82 -2.24 6.07
N GLY A 102 0.34 -2.51 7.27
CA GLY A 102 0.55 -1.64 8.44
C GLY A 102 -0.56 -0.62 8.68
N TYR A 103 -1.57 -0.52 7.79
CA TYR A 103 -2.74 0.32 8.02
C TYR A 103 -3.77 -0.35 8.91
N GLY A 104 -4.46 0.45 9.71
CA GLY A 104 -5.47 -0.04 10.64
C GLY A 104 -4.87 -1.04 11.64
N ASP A 105 -5.46 -2.21 11.69
CA ASP A 105 -4.99 -3.35 12.50
C ASP A 105 -4.32 -4.45 11.66
N LEU A 106 -4.02 -4.18 10.37
CA LEU A 106 -3.21 -5.07 9.52
C LEU A 106 -1.74 -4.97 9.93
N PRO A 107 -1.12 -6.02 10.51
CA PRO A 107 0.20 -5.91 11.09
C PRO A 107 1.29 -5.67 10.05
N LEU A 108 2.22 -4.75 10.33
CA LEU A 108 3.38 -4.49 9.46
C LEU A 108 4.27 -5.74 9.32
N SER A 109 4.30 -6.63 10.31
CA SER A 109 5.04 -7.89 10.27
C SER A 109 4.64 -8.82 9.13
N GLN A 110 3.46 -8.63 8.52
CA GLN A 110 3.03 -9.38 7.34
C GLN A 110 3.69 -8.89 6.03
N GLN A 111 4.43 -7.78 6.07
CA GLN A 111 5.12 -7.22 4.92
C GLN A 111 6.03 -8.23 4.21
N GLY A 112 6.75 -9.05 4.98
CA GLY A 112 7.67 -10.05 4.44
C GLY A 112 6.95 -11.16 3.65
N GLU A 113 5.84 -11.69 4.17
CA GLU A 113 5.02 -12.68 3.46
C GLU A 113 4.39 -12.09 2.20
N PHE A 114 3.86 -10.88 2.30
CA PHE A 114 3.28 -10.15 1.19
C PHE A 114 4.27 -10.01 0.02
N LEU A 115 5.49 -9.56 0.29
CA LEU A 115 6.52 -9.43 -0.74
C LEU A 115 6.98 -10.77 -1.32
N LYS A 116 6.98 -11.85 -0.52
CA LYS A 116 7.30 -13.21 -1.00
C LYS A 116 6.27 -13.71 -2.00
N VAL A 117 4.98 -13.53 -1.72
CA VAL A 117 3.89 -13.92 -2.63
C VAL A 117 4.03 -13.21 -3.97
N LEU A 118 4.36 -11.93 -3.95
CA LEU A 118 4.63 -11.15 -5.16
C LEU A 118 5.97 -11.49 -5.83
N ASN A 119 6.84 -12.29 -5.20
CA ASN A 119 8.22 -12.50 -5.65
C ASN A 119 8.99 -11.18 -5.84
N ALA A 120 8.62 -10.15 -5.07
CA ALA A 120 9.12 -8.80 -5.22
C ALA A 120 10.65 -8.68 -5.01
N PRO A 121 11.29 -9.43 -4.08
CA PRO A 121 12.73 -9.41 -3.94
C PRO A 121 13.47 -9.76 -5.22
N LYS A 122 12.99 -10.77 -5.94
CA LYS A 122 13.63 -11.24 -7.19
C LYS A 122 13.29 -10.35 -8.39
N LEU A 123 12.05 -9.86 -8.47
CA LEU A 123 11.54 -9.19 -9.67
C LEU A 123 11.83 -7.69 -9.70
N ILE A 124 11.80 -7.03 -8.54
CA ILE A 124 11.98 -5.57 -8.44
C ILE A 124 12.98 -5.16 -7.35
N GLY A 125 13.70 -6.11 -6.73
CA GLY A 125 14.70 -5.83 -5.70
C GLY A 125 14.11 -5.29 -4.37
N LEU A 126 12.79 -5.42 -4.16
CA LEU A 126 12.13 -4.89 -2.98
C LEU A 126 12.11 -5.94 -1.86
N ASN A 127 12.74 -5.61 -0.75
CA ASN A 127 12.92 -6.47 0.42
C ASN A 127 12.36 -5.83 1.68
N VAL A 128 12.39 -6.60 2.78
CA VAL A 128 12.04 -6.14 4.12
C VAL A 128 13.28 -6.18 5.00
N GLY A 129 13.52 -5.09 5.71
CA GLY A 129 14.58 -5.00 6.72
C GLY A 129 14.18 -5.70 8.03
N LYS A 130 15.08 -5.64 9.04
CA LYS A 130 14.85 -6.24 10.36
C LYS A 130 13.67 -5.64 11.15
N THR A 131 13.23 -4.45 10.76
CA THR A 131 12.12 -3.71 11.41
C THR A 131 10.84 -3.76 10.60
N ASP A 132 10.69 -4.72 9.70
CA ASP A 132 9.57 -4.86 8.77
C ASP A 132 9.39 -3.67 7.79
N MET A 133 10.35 -2.73 7.79
CA MET A 133 10.36 -1.62 6.83
C MET A 133 10.89 -2.07 5.48
N MET A 134 10.31 -1.53 4.41
CA MET A 134 10.72 -1.83 3.04
C MET A 134 12.08 -1.22 2.68
N VAL A 135 12.85 -1.95 1.89
CA VAL A 135 14.13 -1.52 1.31
C VAL A 135 14.10 -1.90 -0.18
N PRO A 136 14.19 -0.94 -1.11
CA PRO A 136 14.36 0.52 -0.96
C PRO A 136 13.21 1.23 -0.22
N THR A 137 13.51 2.41 0.38
CA THR A 137 12.55 3.13 1.24
C THR A 137 11.41 3.78 0.46
N LYS A 138 11.68 4.26 -0.77
CA LYS A 138 10.65 4.82 -1.66
C LYS A 138 9.92 3.70 -2.39
N SER A 139 9.10 2.99 -1.64
CA SER A 139 8.34 1.83 -2.09
C SER A 139 6.96 1.81 -1.45
N VAL A 140 6.01 1.20 -2.12
CA VAL A 140 4.62 1.04 -1.65
C VAL A 140 4.18 -0.40 -1.87
N THR A 141 3.53 -0.96 -0.87
CA THR A 141 2.76 -2.20 -0.96
C THR A 141 1.32 -1.93 -0.59
N ALA A 142 0.40 -2.47 -1.33
CA ALA A 142 -1.01 -2.28 -1.03
C ALA A 142 -1.88 -3.42 -1.57
N VAL A 143 -3.07 -3.50 -1.00
CA VAL A 143 -4.17 -4.35 -1.44
C VAL A 143 -5.27 -3.45 -2.00
N ILE A 144 -5.76 -3.78 -3.18
CA ILE A 144 -6.87 -3.10 -3.85
C ILE A 144 -7.98 -4.13 -4.03
N GLY A 145 -9.14 -3.90 -3.44
CA GLY A 145 -10.31 -4.74 -3.66
C GLY A 145 -10.89 -4.52 -5.06
N LEU A 146 -11.35 -5.59 -5.67
CA LEU A 146 -11.97 -5.62 -6.99
C LEU A 146 -13.38 -6.21 -6.86
N THR A 147 -14.40 -5.48 -7.29
CA THR A 147 -15.81 -5.91 -7.23
C THR A 147 -16.56 -5.54 -8.50
N THR A 148 -17.48 -6.39 -8.92
CA THR A 148 -18.43 -6.10 -10.00
C THR A 148 -19.59 -5.20 -9.54
N GLY A 149 -19.77 -5.05 -8.22
CA GLY A 149 -20.76 -4.18 -7.60
C GLY A 149 -20.27 -2.74 -7.40
N GLU A 150 -21.08 -1.95 -6.71
CA GLU A 150 -20.70 -0.60 -6.30
C GLU A 150 -19.62 -0.65 -5.21
N VAL A 151 -18.56 0.10 -5.39
CA VAL A 151 -17.57 0.33 -4.33
C VAL A 151 -18.21 1.28 -3.31
N SER A 152 -18.43 0.79 -2.10
CA SER A 152 -18.77 1.68 -1.00
C SER A 152 -17.68 2.73 -0.87
N ALA A 153 -18.02 3.99 -1.13
CA ALA A 153 -17.15 5.11 -0.88
C ALA A 153 -16.96 5.26 0.64
N LYS A 154 -16.24 4.31 1.25
CA LYS A 154 -15.82 4.46 2.64
C LYS A 154 -14.92 5.67 2.70
N ASN A 155 -15.32 6.62 3.52
CA ASN A 155 -14.67 7.89 3.70
C ASN A 155 -13.16 7.71 3.89
N LYS A 156 -12.40 8.08 2.88
CA LYS A 156 -10.96 8.32 3.04
C LYS A 156 -10.79 9.46 4.04
N GLY A 157 -9.75 9.40 4.85
CA GLY A 157 -9.38 10.52 5.71
C GLY A 157 -9.71 10.32 7.18
N CYS A 158 -9.76 11.42 7.93
CA CYS A 158 -9.82 11.44 9.39
C CYS A 158 -11.01 10.70 10.02
N MET A 159 -12.12 10.56 9.33
CA MET A 159 -13.31 9.89 9.86
C MET A 159 -13.14 8.38 10.01
N SER A 160 -12.36 7.76 9.12
CA SER A 160 -12.03 6.32 9.14
C SER A 160 -10.67 6.01 9.79
N CYS A 161 -9.94 7.03 10.21
CA CYS A 161 -8.60 6.86 10.79
C CYS A 161 -8.68 6.32 12.23
N ASN A 162 -7.89 5.27 12.51
CA ASN A 162 -7.79 4.70 13.86
C ASN A 162 -7.20 5.68 14.89
N LEU A 163 -6.43 6.66 14.44
CA LEU A 163 -5.83 7.71 15.28
C LEU A 163 -6.75 8.93 15.48
N LYS A 164 -7.97 8.91 14.95
CA LYS A 164 -8.88 10.07 14.98
C LYS A 164 -9.13 10.68 16.37
N GLY A 165 -9.01 9.88 17.43
CA GLY A 165 -9.21 10.31 18.82
C GLY A 165 -7.96 10.84 19.51
N THR A 166 -6.77 10.63 18.94
CA THR A 166 -5.47 10.97 19.55
C THR A 166 -4.53 11.71 18.59
N CYS A 167 -5.02 12.11 17.42
CA CYS A 167 -4.21 12.71 16.38
C CYS A 167 -4.01 14.21 16.64
N SER A 168 -2.82 14.61 17.06
CA SER A 168 -2.45 15.99 17.28
C SER A 168 -2.54 16.88 16.02
N PHE A 169 -2.32 16.28 14.83
CA PHE A 169 -2.47 17.00 13.56
C PHE A 169 -3.92 17.42 13.30
N ARG A 170 -4.88 16.55 13.65
CA ARG A 170 -6.31 16.86 13.56
C ARG A 170 -6.72 17.91 14.62
N GLU A 171 -6.19 17.80 15.83
CA GLU A 171 -6.44 18.77 16.90
C GLU A 171 -5.95 20.17 16.53
N SER A 172 -4.86 20.28 15.76
CA SER A 172 -4.35 21.54 15.21
C SER A 172 -5.10 22.03 13.96
N GLY A 173 -6.21 21.39 13.56
CA GLY A 173 -7.02 21.77 12.39
C GLY A 173 -6.51 21.23 11.06
N GLY A 174 -5.50 20.35 11.06
CA GLY A 174 -4.99 19.68 9.86
C GLY A 174 -5.87 18.51 9.42
N HIS A 175 -5.76 18.15 8.13
CA HIS A 175 -6.38 16.97 7.54
C HIS A 175 -5.36 16.19 6.74
N CYS A 176 -5.34 14.85 6.93
CA CYS A 176 -4.60 13.97 6.03
C CYS A 176 -5.41 13.88 4.72
N ASN A 177 -4.88 14.41 3.65
CA ASN A 177 -5.40 14.16 2.31
C ASN A 177 -4.97 12.75 1.92
N GLY A 178 -5.89 11.81 1.97
CA GLY A 178 -5.69 10.45 1.48
C GLY A 178 -6.13 10.33 0.03
#